data_f3437e902e4b05bca79e4355b263f4a4
#
_entry.id   f3437e902e4b05bca79e4355b263f4a4
#
_cell.length_a   1.000
_cell.length_b   1.000
_cell.length_c   1.000
_cell.angle_alpha   90.00
_cell.angle_beta   90.00
_cell.angle_gamma   90.00
#
_symmetry.space_group_name_H-M   'P 1'
#
loop_
_entity.id
_entity.type
_entity.pdbx_description
1 polymer ?
#
loop_
_entity_poly.entity_id
_entity_poly.type
_entity_poly.pdbx_seq_one_letter_code
_entity_poly.pdbx_strand_id
1 'polypeptide(L)'
;MRAIKVLHKILSKSVPSIHAKRRLALLSAVESLLMGSFLTVTALGRGLNRSAYAKHNIKCVDRLVSNPHLHKERHLIYRSLCHTLCTSVLRPIILVDWTDIVEQDRLMLIRAALVLDGRAIPLFESIYTLRKYNTPRTHQQFLRELKTLLPEQCTPIIVTDAGFRGPWFRAVEKLGWHWLGRVRNCVNYRLHSRATWRRTTDLYYRANKHMTYLGPADLSSKRPYPCHLYLYKKPKQYRKANRSVLHYTKHSNCDVFQKQQTDPWLIATNLSPEHYSPKKIMRIYSKRMQIEEAFRDLKSDKFGFGLTISRSKQTDRLNTLLLIAALATLCLWCVGFYARQQGWQRHFQANTVRDQNVLSIPFLALQVIQRPDYQMRLYELESAFYDFILSIAQYNKS
;
A
#
# COMPACT_ATOMS: atom_id res chain seq x y z
N MET A 1 -1.90 -22.03 -13.30
CA MET A 1 -2.68 -21.81 -12.04
C MET A 1 -4.02 -21.15 -12.33
N ARG A 2 -5.10 -21.48 -11.56
CA ARG A 2 -6.47 -20.97 -11.82
C ARG A 2 -6.61 -19.47 -11.56
N ALA A 3 -5.97 -18.92 -10.53
CA ALA A 3 -5.97 -17.48 -10.27
C ALA A 3 -5.36 -16.64 -11.42
N ILE A 4 -4.37 -17.19 -12.14
CA ILE A 4 -3.82 -16.57 -13.35
C ILE A 4 -4.84 -16.53 -14.48
N LYS A 5 -5.74 -17.53 -14.58
CA LYS A 5 -6.82 -17.52 -15.58
C LYS A 5 -7.84 -16.41 -15.28
N VAL A 6 -8.18 -16.19 -14.00
CA VAL A 6 -9.03 -15.05 -13.58
C VAL A 6 -8.36 -13.72 -13.95
N LEU A 7 -7.09 -13.55 -13.59
CA LEU A 7 -6.33 -12.34 -13.94
C LEU A 7 -6.21 -12.15 -15.47
N HIS A 8 -5.97 -13.23 -16.20
CA HIS A 8 -5.94 -13.19 -17.67
C HIS A 8 -7.26 -12.69 -18.26
N LYS A 9 -8.39 -13.19 -17.78
CA LYS A 9 -9.73 -12.77 -18.22
C LYS A 9 -9.96 -11.29 -17.95
N ILE A 10 -9.57 -10.79 -16.77
CA ILE A 10 -9.66 -9.37 -16.41
C ILE A 10 -8.83 -8.52 -17.38
N LEU A 11 -7.53 -8.82 -17.53
CA LEU A 11 -6.63 -8.02 -18.36
C LEU A 11 -6.97 -8.11 -19.86
N SER A 12 -7.47 -9.25 -20.34
CA SER A 12 -7.89 -9.40 -21.74
C SER A 12 -9.09 -8.53 -22.08
N LYS A 13 -10.02 -8.38 -21.11
CA LYS A 13 -11.22 -7.56 -21.29
C LYS A 13 -10.92 -6.07 -21.12
N SER A 14 -10.15 -5.70 -20.08
CA SER A 14 -9.94 -4.30 -19.71
C SER A 14 -8.79 -3.62 -20.45
N VAL A 15 -7.79 -4.38 -20.94
CA VAL A 15 -6.63 -3.85 -21.66
C VAL A 15 -6.35 -4.69 -22.92
N PRO A 16 -7.27 -4.70 -23.89
CA PRO A 16 -7.12 -5.51 -25.11
C PRO A 16 -5.95 -5.07 -25.99
N SER A 17 -5.50 -3.82 -25.87
CA SER A 17 -4.38 -3.24 -26.61
C SER A 17 -3.01 -3.87 -26.31
N ILE A 18 -2.86 -4.57 -25.17
CA ILE A 18 -1.60 -5.24 -24.84
C ILE A 18 -1.42 -6.47 -25.74
N HIS A 19 -0.30 -6.50 -26.45
CA HIS A 19 0.02 -7.62 -27.33
C HIS A 19 -0.02 -8.98 -26.58
N ALA A 20 -0.70 -9.98 -27.14
CA ALA A 20 -0.99 -11.25 -26.49
C ALA A 20 0.27 -11.96 -25.94
N LYS A 21 1.37 -12.02 -26.70
CA LYS A 21 2.64 -12.64 -26.26
C LYS A 21 3.22 -11.90 -25.03
N ARG A 22 3.12 -10.56 -24.99
CA ARG A 22 3.62 -9.76 -23.85
C ARG A 22 2.77 -9.95 -22.61
N ARG A 23 1.43 -9.99 -22.77
CA ARG A 23 0.49 -10.31 -21.69
C ARG A 23 0.74 -11.71 -21.12
N LEU A 24 0.93 -12.72 -21.97
CA LEU A 24 1.26 -14.08 -21.52
C LEU A 24 2.60 -14.14 -20.79
N ALA A 25 3.63 -13.44 -21.26
CA ALA A 25 4.92 -13.39 -20.58
C ALA A 25 4.81 -12.73 -19.18
N LEU A 26 4.03 -11.64 -19.07
CA LEU A 26 3.74 -10.99 -17.81
C LEU A 26 3.01 -11.94 -16.84
N LEU A 27 1.97 -12.61 -17.30
CA LEU A 27 1.21 -13.56 -16.49
C LEU A 27 2.04 -14.77 -16.05
N SER A 28 2.95 -15.25 -16.92
CA SER A 28 3.88 -16.33 -16.54
C SER A 28 4.86 -15.89 -15.44
N ALA A 29 5.33 -14.64 -15.49
CA ALA A 29 6.19 -14.10 -14.43
C ALA A 29 5.40 -13.92 -13.09
N VAL A 30 4.13 -13.50 -13.15
CA VAL A 30 3.23 -13.44 -11.98
C VAL A 30 3.01 -14.85 -11.42
N GLU A 31 2.76 -15.86 -12.26
CA GLU A 31 2.60 -17.25 -11.83
C GLU A 31 3.85 -17.78 -11.15
N SER A 32 5.04 -17.53 -11.72
CA SER A 32 6.31 -17.88 -11.12
C SER A 32 6.48 -17.29 -9.71
N LEU A 33 6.12 -16.00 -9.54
CA LEU A 33 6.19 -15.34 -8.24
C LEU A 33 5.24 -15.98 -7.22
N LEU A 34 4.02 -16.30 -7.62
CA LEU A 34 3.01 -16.95 -6.76
C LEU A 34 3.41 -18.38 -6.35
N MET A 35 4.17 -19.07 -7.19
CA MET A 35 4.70 -20.41 -6.91
C MET A 35 5.95 -20.41 -6.02
N GLY A 36 6.30 -19.27 -5.41
CA GLY A 36 7.37 -19.15 -4.42
C GLY A 36 8.69 -18.61 -4.95
N SER A 37 8.75 -18.12 -6.20
CA SER A 37 9.93 -17.43 -6.70
C SER A 37 10.10 -16.07 -6.01
N PHE A 38 11.35 -15.59 -5.90
CA PHE A 38 11.60 -14.21 -5.49
C PHE A 38 11.43 -13.22 -6.64
N LEU A 39 11.17 -11.96 -6.31
CA LEU A 39 10.97 -10.86 -7.25
C LEU A 39 12.30 -10.38 -7.87
N THR A 40 13.02 -11.32 -8.45
CA THR A 40 14.26 -11.10 -9.18
C THR A 40 14.18 -11.72 -10.57
N VAL A 41 14.89 -11.15 -11.54
CA VAL A 41 14.89 -11.66 -12.93
C VAL A 41 15.28 -13.15 -12.98
N THR A 42 16.30 -13.52 -12.23
CA THR A 42 16.82 -14.89 -12.21
C THR A 42 15.84 -15.87 -11.56
N ALA A 43 15.27 -15.52 -10.39
CA ALA A 43 14.34 -16.41 -9.69
C ALA A 43 13.05 -16.58 -10.49
N LEU A 44 12.46 -15.48 -10.96
CA LEU A 44 11.27 -15.52 -11.81
C LEU A 44 11.51 -16.36 -13.07
N GLY A 45 12.69 -16.19 -13.70
CA GLY A 45 13.03 -16.97 -14.90
C GLY A 45 13.16 -18.47 -14.62
N ARG A 46 13.80 -18.86 -13.52
CA ARG A 46 13.91 -20.27 -13.11
C ARG A 46 12.55 -20.88 -12.75
N GLY A 47 11.65 -20.10 -12.18
CA GLY A 47 10.30 -20.53 -11.80
C GLY A 47 9.29 -20.54 -12.96
N LEU A 48 9.65 -20.17 -14.20
CA LEU A 48 8.74 -20.27 -15.33
C LEU A 48 8.45 -21.73 -15.68
N ASN A 49 7.18 -22.09 -15.69
CA ASN A 49 6.73 -23.44 -16.10
C ASN A 49 6.75 -23.58 -17.64
N ARG A 50 7.94 -23.85 -18.19
CA ARG A 50 8.19 -24.05 -19.62
C ARG A 50 9.24 -25.13 -19.82
N SER A 51 9.16 -25.85 -20.94
CA SER A 51 10.11 -26.89 -21.31
C SER A 51 11.50 -26.37 -21.77
N ALA A 52 11.70 -25.05 -21.82
CA ALA A 52 12.96 -24.44 -22.24
C ALA A 52 14.02 -24.48 -21.10
N TYR A 53 15.29 -24.47 -21.50
CA TYR A 53 16.41 -24.39 -20.53
C TYR A 53 16.30 -23.13 -19.64
N ALA A 54 16.75 -23.23 -18.40
CA ALA A 54 16.69 -22.15 -17.43
C ALA A 54 17.31 -20.83 -17.94
N LYS A 55 18.43 -20.88 -18.69
CA LYS A 55 19.05 -19.69 -19.30
C LYS A 55 18.11 -18.94 -20.26
N HIS A 56 17.30 -19.66 -21.03
CA HIS A 56 16.33 -19.06 -21.97
C HIS A 56 15.12 -18.48 -21.23
N ASN A 57 14.69 -19.13 -20.17
CA ASN A 57 13.63 -18.65 -19.28
C ASN A 57 14.04 -17.36 -18.56
N ILE A 58 15.27 -17.30 -18.01
CA ILE A 58 15.84 -16.09 -17.42
C ILE A 58 15.90 -14.95 -18.45
N LYS A 59 16.37 -15.24 -19.68
CA LYS A 59 16.41 -14.26 -20.76
C LYS A 59 15.01 -13.78 -21.17
N CYS A 60 13.99 -14.63 -21.07
CA CYS A 60 12.60 -14.26 -21.31
C CYS A 60 12.12 -13.20 -20.29
N VAL A 61 12.38 -13.41 -18.99
CA VAL A 61 12.03 -12.43 -17.95
C VAL A 61 12.87 -11.17 -18.08
N ASP A 62 14.16 -11.28 -18.39
CA ASP A 62 15.04 -10.13 -18.61
C ASP A 62 14.51 -9.23 -19.74
N ARG A 63 14.10 -9.82 -20.87
CA ARG A 63 13.46 -9.10 -21.98
C ARG A 63 12.11 -8.50 -21.57
N LEU A 64 11.32 -9.18 -20.74
CA LEU A 64 10.04 -8.68 -20.26
C LEU A 64 10.22 -7.42 -19.42
N VAL A 65 11.12 -7.46 -18.42
CA VAL A 65 11.32 -6.30 -17.52
C VAL A 65 12.03 -5.12 -18.21
N SER A 66 12.70 -5.36 -19.33
CA SER A 66 13.36 -4.34 -20.15
C SER A 66 12.49 -3.86 -21.32
N ASN A 67 11.25 -4.36 -21.47
CA ASN A 67 10.42 -4.10 -22.64
C ASN A 67 9.83 -2.68 -22.64
N PRO A 68 10.22 -1.78 -23.59
CA PRO A 68 9.76 -0.40 -23.60
C PRO A 68 8.24 -0.24 -23.86
N HIS A 69 7.63 -1.21 -24.56
CA HIS A 69 6.18 -1.21 -24.72
C HIS A 69 5.48 -1.51 -23.41
N LEU A 70 5.95 -2.51 -22.63
CA LEU A 70 5.38 -2.81 -21.31
C LEU A 70 5.55 -1.63 -20.34
N HIS A 71 6.67 -0.92 -20.41
CA HIS A 71 6.88 0.29 -19.59
C HIS A 71 5.79 1.34 -19.86
N LYS A 72 5.38 1.55 -21.10
CA LYS A 72 4.28 2.46 -21.48
C LYS A 72 2.91 1.88 -21.11
N GLU A 73 2.70 0.59 -21.34
CA GLU A 73 1.44 -0.11 -21.05
C GLU A 73 1.17 -0.31 -19.56
N ARG A 74 2.19 -0.21 -18.71
CA ARG A 74 2.07 -0.32 -17.26
C ARG A 74 0.94 0.54 -16.69
N HIS A 75 0.79 1.75 -17.20
CA HIS A 75 -0.25 2.68 -16.77
C HIS A 75 -1.67 2.15 -17.05
N LEU A 76 -1.88 1.54 -18.23
CA LEU A 76 -3.15 0.92 -18.59
C LEU A 76 -3.50 -0.25 -17.67
N ILE A 77 -2.50 -1.04 -17.26
CA ILE A 77 -2.70 -2.17 -16.35
C ILE A 77 -3.08 -1.65 -14.94
N TYR A 78 -2.38 -0.64 -14.41
CA TYR A 78 -2.75 -0.01 -13.14
C TYR A 78 -4.13 0.63 -13.20
N ARG A 79 -4.51 1.25 -14.32
CA ARG A 79 -5.87 1.77 -14.52
C ARG A 79 -6.91 0.65 -14.42
N SER A 80 -6.66 -0.47 -15.08
CA SER A 80 -7.51 -1.65 -14.98
C SER A 80 -7.66 -2.14 -13.54
N LEU A 81 -6.57 -2.21 -12.76
CA LEU A 81 -6.60 -2.57 -11.35
C LEU A 81 -7.43 -1.59 -10.53
N CYS A 82 -7.20 -0.28 -10.71
CA CYS A 82 -7.94 0.76 -10.01
C CYS A 82 -9.44 0.70 -10.29
N HIS A 83 -9.81 0.53 -11.56
CA HIS A 83 -11.22 0.39 -11.94
C HIS A 83 -11.84 -0.88 -11.35
N THR A 84 -11.14 -2.02 -11.39
CA THR A 84 -11.61 -3.26 -10.80
C THR A 84 -11.84 -3.12 -9.29
N LEU A 85 -10.93 -2.47 -8.58
CA LEU A 85 -10.95 -2.39 -7.11
C LEU A 85 -11.79 -1.23 -6.56
N CYS A 86 -11.96 -0.13 -7.30
CA CYS A 86 -12.54 1.10 -6.78
C CYS A 86 -13.90 1.47 -7.40
N THR A 87 -14.40 0.79 -8.44
CA THR A 87 -15.64 1.16 -9.12
C THR A 87 -16.86 1.19 -8.18
N SER A 88 -16.92 0.30 -7.20
CA SER A 88 -18.02 0.23 -6.22
C SER A 88 -17.84 1.14 -5.00
N VAL A 89 -16.75 1.93 -4.94
CA VAL A 89 -16.39 2.72 -3.76
C VAL A 89 -16.24 4.20 -4.12
N LEU A 90 -17.23 5.00 -3.77
CA LEU A 90 -17.19 6.45 -4.05
C LEU A 90 -16.05 7.18 -3.33
N ARG A 91 -15.78 6.80 -2.08
CA ARG A 91 -14.73 7.40 -1.24
C ARG A 91 -13.73 6.35 -0.75
N PRO A 92 -12.87 5.81 -1.65
CA PRO A 92 -11.87 4.85 -1.22
C PRO A 92 -10.85 5.49 -0.27
N ILE A 93 -10.47 4.76 0.78
CA ILE A 93 -9.39 5.16 1.68
C ILE A 93 -8.09 4.67 1.05
N ILE A 94 -7.27 5.60 0.57
CA ILE A 94 -6.02 5.33 -0.10
C ILE A 94 -4.86 5.79 0.79
N LEU A 95 -4.03 4.85 1.18
CA LEU A 95 -2.79 5.11 1.91
C LEU A 95 -1.70 5.49 0.92
N VAL A 96 -0.95 6.55 1.22
CA VAL A 96 0.23 6.91 0.43
C VAL A 96 1.42 7.04 1.33
N ASP A 97 2.50 6.34 0.97
CA ASP A 97 3.74 6.40 1.74
C ASP A 97 4.97 6.15 0.84
N TRP A 98 6.13 6.57 1.34
CA TRP A 98 7.43 6.35 0.74
C TRP A 98 8.16 5.21 1.45
N THR A 99 8.93 4.46 0.68
CA THR A 99 9.90 3.52 1.24
C THR A 99 11.14 3.45 0.36
N ASP A 100 12.32 3.21 0.96
CA ASP A 100 13.52 2.82 0.24
C ASP A 100 13.32 1.45 -0.42
N ILE A 101 13.95 1.21 -1.56
CA ILE A 101 13.95 -0.13 -2.20
C ILE A 101 15.32 -0.76 -2.08
N VAL A 102 16.35 -0.02 -2.45
CA VAL A 102 17.73 -0.42 -2.39
C VAL A 102 18.51 0.72 -1.73
N GLU A 103 18.95 0.50 -0.50
CA GLU A 103 19.59 1.52 0.32
C GLU A 103 20.87 2.07 -0.34
N GLN A 104 21.65 1.18 -0.96
CA GLN A 104 22.89 1.53 -1.63
C GLN A 104 22.69 2.34 -2.92
N ASP A 105 21.63 2.09 -3.67
CA ASP A 105 21.36 2.74 -4.96
C ASP A 105 20.45 3.98 -4.84
N ARG A 106 20.07 4.35 -3.61
CA ARG A 106 19.26 5.55 -3.31
C ARG A 106 17.99 5.66 -4.15
N LEU A 107 17.30 4.54 -4.32
CA LEU A 107 16.03 4.45 -5.02
C LEU A 107 14.87 4.40 -4.01
N MET A 108 13.90 5.26 -4.24
CA MET A 108 12.74 5.47 -3.38
C MET A 108 11.45 5.10 -4.12
N LEU A 109 10.62 4.29 -3.49
CA LEU A 109 9.29 3.91 -3.96
C LEU A 109 8.24 4.80 -3.27
N ILE A 110 7.37 5.42 -4.05
CA ILE A 110 6.08 5.92 -3.56
C ILE A 110 4.97 4.97 -4.00
N ARG A 111 4.07 4.65 -3.09
CA ARG A 111 2.94 3.75 -3.33
C ARG A 111 1.65 4.39 -2.90
N ALA A 112 0.62 4.28 -3.72
CA ALA A 112 -0.77 4.45 -3.34
C ALA A 112 -1.42 3.06 -3.20
N ALA A 113 -2.03 2.77 -2.06
CA ALA A 113 -2.61 1.46 -1.77
C ALA A 113 -4.01 1.60 -1.16
N LEU A 114 -4.95 0.78 -1.63
CA LEU A 114 -6.31 0.73 -1.12
C LEU A 114 -6.36 -0.06 0.19
N VAL A 115 -7.05 0.50 1.16
CA VAL A 115 -7.29 -0.16 2.45
C VAL A 115 -8.20 -1.37 2.28
N LEU A 116 -7.77 -2.51 2.84
CA LEU A 116 -8.55 -3.74 2.93
C LEU A 116 -8.52 -4.30 4.36
N ASP A 117 -8.70 -5.62 4.52
CA ASP A 117 -8.66 -6.29 5.80
C ASP A 117 -7.21 -6.59 6.25
N GLY A 118 -6.67 -5.75 7.12
CA GLY A 118 -5.33 -5.92 7.73
C GLY A 118 -4.13 -5.71 6.79
N ARG A 119 -4.34 -5.61 5.49
CA ARG A 119 -3.33 -5.33 4.46
C ARG A 119 -3.88 -4.39 3.41
N ALA A 120 -3.04 -3.52 2.88
CA ALA A 120 -3.41 -2.67 1.74
C ALA A 120 -3.00 -3.33 0.42
N ILE A 121 -3.81 -3.14 -0.63
CA ILE A 121 -3.50 -3.60 -1.98
C ILE A 121 -2.96 -2.44 -2.83
N PRO A 122 -1.85 -2.61 -3.57
CA PRO A 122 -1.31 -1.55 -4.42
C PRO A 122 -2.30 -1.13 -5.53
N LEU A 123 -2.53 0.18 -5.66
CA LEU A 123 -3.28 0.79 -6.77
C LEU A 123 -2.34 1.41 -7.79
N PHE A 124 -1.26 2.04 -7.31
CA PHE A 124 -0.25 2.66 -8.16
C PHE A 124 1.08 2.78 -7.44
N GLU A 125 2.17 2.58 -8.18
CA GLU A 125 3.52 2.58 -7.65
C GLU A 125 4.47 3.24 -8.63
N SER A 126 5.43 3.99 -8.12
CA SER A 126 6.47 4.60 -8.95
C SER A 126 7.78 4.76 -8.19
N ILE A 127 8.88 4.47 -8.89
CA ILE A 127 10.24 4.57 -8.34
C ILE A 127 10.89 5.86 -8.79
N TYR A 128 11.54 6.51 -7.86
CA TYR A 128 12.27 7.74 -8.06
C TYR A 128 13.68 7.65 -7.46
N THR A 129 14.61 8.44 -8.01
CA THR A 129 15.92 8.66 -7.38
C THR A 129 15.78 9.49 -6.12
N LEU A 130 16.73 9.40 -5.19
CA LEU A 130 16.76 10.18 -3.96
C LEU A 130 16.62 11.69 -4.21
N ARG A 131 17.15 12.20 -5.34
CA ARG A 131 17.03 13.62 -5.73
C ARG A 131 15.56 14.07 -5.91
N LYS A 132 14.67 13.16 -6.30
CA LYS A 132 13.23 13.41 -6.48
C LYS A 132 12.39 13.03 -5.25
N TYR A 133 13.01 12.38 -4.27
CA TYR A 133 12.33 11.95 -3.05
C TYR A 133 11.69 13.12 -2.31
N ASN A 134 10.44 12.98 -1.92
CA ASN A 134 9.66 13.89 -1.09
C ASN A 134 9.62 15.35 -1.59
N THR A 135 9.80 15.58 -2.92
CA THR A 135 9.69 16.92 -3.52
C THR A 135 8.25 17.24 -3.90
N PRO A 136 7.80 18.52 -3.77
CA PRO A 136 6.44 18.90 -4.17
C PRO A 136 6.12 18.60 -5.64
N ARG A 137 7.09 18.71 -6.55
CA ARG A 137 6.93 18.41 -7.97
C ARG A 137 6.63 16.94 -8.20
N THR A 138 7.39 16.04 -7.54
CA THR A 138 7.19 14.59 -7.62
C THR A 138 5.82 14.19 -7.04
N HIS A 139 5.44 14.77 -5.91
CA HIS A 139 4.14 14.56 -5.29
C HIS A 139 2.97 14.95 -6.20
N GLN A 140 3.05 16.14 -6.82
CA GLN A 140 2.02 16.62 -7.75
C GLN A 140 1.92 15.76 -9.01
N GLN A 141 3.07 15.29 -9.54
CA GLN A 141 3.09 14.38 -10.67
C GLN A 141 2.42 13.06 -10.29
N PHE A 142 2.82 12.44 -9.17
CA PHE A 142 2.26 11.17 -8.69
C PHE A 142 0.75 11.26 -8.47
N LEU A 143 0.25 12.33 -7.85
CA LEU A 143 -1.18 12.54 -7.62
C LEU A 143 -1.96 12.73 -8.93
N ARG A 144 -1.40 13.45 -9.91
CA ARG A 144 -2.03 13.59 -11.24
C ARG A 144 -2.12 12.26 -11.96
N GLU A 145 -1.04 11.45 -11.93
CA GLU A 145 -1.03 10.11 -12.50
C GLU A 145 -2.08 9.23 -11.80
N LEU A 146 -2.11 9.23 -10.46
CA LEU A 146 -3.12 8.48 -9.71
C LEU A 146 -4.56 8.89 -10.09
N LYS A 147 -4.80 10.19 -10.34
CA LYS A 147 -6.12 10.69 -10.77
C LYS A 147 -6.56 10.09 -12.11
N THR A 148 -5.64 9.93 -13.07
CA THR A 148 -5.97 9.33 -14.37
C THR A 148 -6.23 7.82 -14.29
N LEU A 149 -5.83 7.17 -13.20
CA LEU A 149 -6.01 5.73 -12.99
C LEU A 149 -7.31 5.40 -12.28
N LEU A 150 -7.76 6.26 -11.37
CA LEU A 150 -8.98 6.04 -10.60
C LEU A 150 -10.23 6.27 -11.46
N PRO A 151 -11.37 5.59 -11.15
CA PRO A 151 -12.64 5.92 -11.73
C PRO A 151 -13.02 7.39 -11.48
N GLU A 152 -13.65 8.06 -12.46
CA GLU A 152 -13.92 9.50 -12.41
C GLU A 152 -14.80 9.92 -11.21
N GLN A 153 -15.73 9.06 -10.81
CA GLN A 153 -16.61 9.31 -9.66
C GLN A 153 -15.91 9.19 -8.31
N CYS A 154 -14.67 8.66 -8.26
CA CYS A 154 -13.97 8.46 -7.00
C CYS A 154 -13.44 9.77 -6.42
N THR A 155 -13.82 10.07 -5.18
CA THR A 155 -13.29 11.16 -4.36
C THR A 155 -12.56 10.59 -3.15
N PRO A 156 -11.33 10.09 -3.30
CA PRO A 156 -10.64 9.35 -2.26
C PRO A 156 -10.31 10.18 -1.02
N ILE A 157 -10.15 9.49 0.11
CA ILE A 157 -9.51 10.02 1.31
C ILE A 157 -8.05 9.55 1.28
N ILE A 158 -7.13 10.47 1.03
CA ILE A 158 -5.69 10.19 1.00
C ILE A 158 -5.13 10.26 2.42
N VAL A 159 -4.63 9.15 2.92
CA VAL A 159 -4.07 9.04 4.27
C VAL A 159 -2.56 8.93 4.19
N THR A 160 -1.86 9.80 4.93
CA THR A 160 -0.40 9.86 4.91
C THR A 160 0.19 9.97 6.32
N ASP A 161 1.48 9.69 6.42
CA ASP A 161 2.26 9.90 7.64
C ASP A 161 2.71 11.38 7.82
N ALA A 162 3.57 11.62 8.80
CA ALA A 162 4.09 12.94 9.10
C ALA A 162 5.20 13.43 8.14
N GLY A 163 5.64 12.61 7.19
CA GLY A 163 6.58 13.00 6.13
C GLY A 163 5.96 13.91 5.08
N PHE A 164 4.65 13.83 4.91
CA PHE A 164 3.90 14.66 3.97
C PHE A 164 3.47 15.97 4.65
N ARG A 165 3.58 17.08 3.91
CA ARG A 165 3.41 18.43 4.46
C ARG A 165 2.43 19.28 3.64
N GLY A 166 2.21 20.52 4.03
CA GLY A 166 1.26 21.45 3.41
C GLY A 166 1.21 21.46 1.87
N PRO A 167 2.33 21.44 1.12
CA PRO A 167 2.28 21.34 -0.33
C PRO A 167 1.56 20.12 -0.87
N TRP A 168 1.69 18.96 -0.16
CA TRP A 168 0.98 17.72 -0.47
C TRP A 168 -0.53 17.89 -0.26
N PHE A 169 -0.95 18.36 0.91
CA PHE A 169 -2.36 18.51 1.26
C PHE A 169 -3.09 19.44 0.29
N ARG A 170 -2.45 20.58 -0.04
CA ARG A 170 -2.98 21.49 -1.08
C ARG A 170 -3.06 20.84 -2.47
N ALA A 171 -2.11 19.96 -2.81
CA ALA A 171 -2.16 19.27 -4.09
C ALA A 171 -3.30 18.24 -4.13
N VAL A 172 -3.60 17.56 -3.02
CA VAL A 172 -4.75 16.66 -2.90
C VAL A 172 -6.08 17.43 -3.03
N GLU A 173 -6.22 18.55 -2.34
CA GLU A 173 -7.42 19.43 -2.41
C GLU A 173 -7.68 19.96 -3.81
N LYS A 174 -6.64 20.37 -4.55
CA LYS A 174 -6.77 20.83 -5.95
C LYS A 174 -7.34 19.76 -6.89
N LEU A 175 -7.27 18.50 -6.52
CA LEU A 175 -7.89 17.40 -7.27
C LEU A 175 -9.35 17.15 -6.88
N GLY A 176 -9.89 17.88 -5.90
CA GLY A 176 -11.22 17.65 -5.32
C GLY A 176 -11.24 16.49 -4.33
N TRP A 177 -10.11 16.09 -3.78
CA TRP A 177 -9.97 14.94 -2.90
C TRP A 177 -9.86 15.34 -1.43
N HIS A 178 -10.11 14.38 -0.57
CA HIS A 178 -9.92 14.54 0.87
C HIS A 178 -8.56 14.01 1.31
N TRP A 179 -8.05 14.58 2.39
CA TRP A 179 -6.81 14.14 2.99
C TRP A 179 -6.90 14.01 4.50
N LEU A 180 -6.08 13.16 5.05
CA LEU A 180 -5.91 12.93 6.48
C LEU A 180 -4.44 12.62 6.73
N GLY A 181 -3.76 13.48 7.48
CA GLY A 181 -2.34 13.37 7.71
C GLY A 181 -1.93 13.65 9.13
N ARG A 182 -0.85 13.02 9.59
CA ARG A 182 -0.25 13.33 10.88
C ARG A 182 0.60 14.58 10.75
N VAL A 183 0.42 15.50 11.69
CA VAL A 183 1.29 16.68 11.84
C VAL A 183 2.28 16.39 12.96
N ARG A 184 3.56 16.67 12.70
CA ARG A 184 4.65 16.42 13.62
C ARG A 184 5.68 17.54 13.56
N ASN A 185 6.54 17.62 14.57
CA ASN A 185 7.59 18.62 14.69
C ASN A 185 7.06 20.05 14.90
N CYS A 186 7.93 21.03 14.74
CA CYS A 186 7.63 22.43 14.99
C CYS A 186 6.84 23.08 13.84
N VAL A 187 5.63 22.60 13.61
CA VAL A 187 4.67 23.27 12.73
C VAL A 187 3.87 24.27 13.56
N ASN A 188 3.67 25.48 13.05
CA ASN A 188 2.80 26.44 13.71
C ASN A 188 1.34 26.18 13.35
N TYR A 189 0.45 26.33 14.33
CA TYR A 189 -0.99 26.27 14.16
C TYR A 189 -1.66 27.50 14.76
N ARG A 190 -2.84 27.82 14.29
CA ARG A 190 -3.73 28.83 14.85
C ARG A 190 -5.15 28.27 14.82
N LEU A 191 -5.76 28.08 15.99
CA LEU A 191 -7.19 27.75 16.07
C LEU A 191 -8.00 28.98 15.64
N HIS A 192 -9.09 28.78 14.92
CA HIS A 192 -9.96 29.89 14.50
C HIS A 192 -10.63 30.61 15.69
N SER A 193 -10.70 29.94 16.85
CA SER A 193 -11.12 30.55 18.12
C SER A 193 -10.05 31.40 18.78
N ARG A 194 -8.84 31.55 18.21
CA ARG A 194 -7.72 32.29 18.79
C ARG A 194 -6.99 33.07 17.72
N ALA A 195 -6.50 34.26 18.07
CA ALA A 195 -5.76 35.14 17.14
C ALA A 195 -4.28 34.73 16.96
N THR A 196 -3.68 34.03 17.92
CA THR A 196 -2.23 33.82 18.01
C THR A 196 -1.77 32.50 17.41
N TRP A 197 -0.64 32.54 16.70
CA TRP A 197 0.06 31.33 16.24
C TRP A 197 0.84 30.71 17.39
N ARG A 198 0.78 29.36 17.49
CA ARG A 198 1.50 28.55 18.49
C ARG A 198 2.16 27.35 17.83
N ARG A 199 3.08 26.69 18.54
CA ARG A 199 3.69 25.45 18.08
C ARG A 199 2.75 24.28 18.32
N THR A 200 2.67 23.34 17.37
CA THR A 200 1.82 22.13 17.51
C THR A 200 2.20 21.27 18.71
N THR A 201 3.46 21.30 19.13
CA THR A 201 3.93 20.62 20.35
C THR A 201 3.24 21.12 21.63
N ASP A 202 2.78 22.37 21.63
CA ASP A 202 2.08 22.97 22.79
C ASP A 202 0.69 22.34 23.01
N LEU A 203 0.21 21.54 22.06
CA LEU A 203 -1.05 20.77 22.21
C LEU A 203 -0.86 19.44 22.93
N TYR A 204 0.36 18.91 22.98
CA TYR A 204 0.61 17.54 23.40
C TYR A 204 0.22 17.23 24.84
N TYR A 205 0.26 18.22 25.74
CA TYR A 205 -0.20 18.06 27.13
C TYR A 205 -1.70 17.77 27.24
N ARG A 206 -2.50 18.16 26.23
CA ARG A 206 -3.95 17.95 26.19
C ARG A 206 -4.33 16.55 25.67
N ALA A 207 -3.34 15.76 25.21
CA ALA A 207 -3.59 14.48 24.58
C ALA A 207 -4.03 13.43 25.61
N ASN A 208 -5.11 12.73 25.30
CA ASN A 208 -5.65 11.65 26.14
C ASN A 208 -5.91 10.38 25.31
N LYS A 209 -6.43 9.33 25.96
CA LYS A 209 -6.72 8.02 25.36
C LYS A 209 -7.89 8.03 24.38
N HIS A 210 -8.66 9.09 24.32
CA HIS A 210 -9.75 9.27 23.37
C HIS A 210 -9.36 10.36 22.38
N MET A 211 -9.63 10.13 21.08
CA MET A 211 -9.37 11.17 20.10
C MET A 211 -10.29 12.36 20.32
N THR A 212 -9.69 13.52 20.52
CA THR A 212 -10.39 14.78 20.82
C THR A 212 -10.33 15.69 19.60
N TYR A 213 -11.45 16.24 19.18
CA TYR A 213 -11.52 17.32 18.21
C TYR A 213 -11.10 18.63 18.87
N LEU A 214 -10.15 19.33 18.27
CA LEU A 214 -9.62 20.61 18.80
C LEU A 214 -10.26 21.84 18.16
N GLY A 215 -10.94 21.66 17.03
CA GLY A 215 -11.58 22.75 16.27
C GLY A 215 -10.97 22.97 14.88
N PRO A 216 -11.58 23.92 14.12
CA PRO A 216 -11.02 24.40 12.87
C PRO A 216 -9.76 25.22 13.17
N ALA A 217 -8.75 25.09 12.29
CA ALA A 217 -7.45 25.69 12.47
C ALA A 217 -6.76 25.97 11.15
N ASP A 218 -5.78 26.88 11.17
CA ASP A 218 -4.80 27.04 10.11
C ASP A 218 -3.49 26.38 10.52
N LEU A 219 -2.83 25.71 9.60
CA LEU A 219 -1.47 25.19 9.76
C LEU A 219 -0.48 25.99 8.91
N SER A 220 0.75 26.16 9.42
CA SER A 220 1.87 26.87 8.78
C SER A 220 1.66 28.39 8.66
N SER A 221 2.32 29.16 9.53
CA SER A 221 2.21 30.63 9.55
C SER A 221 2.71 31.31 8.27
N LYS A 222 3.70 30.72 7.57
CA LYS A 222 4.24 31.29 6.31
C LYS A 222 3.28 31.10 5.11
N ARG A 223 2.57 30.01 5.05
CA ARG A 223 1.59 29.68 3.99
C ARG A 223 0.42 28.94 4.63
N PRO A 224 -0.49 29.68 5.27
CA PRO A 224 -1.61 29.08 5.98
C PRO A 224 -2.48 28.21 5.07
N TYR A 225 -2.97 27.10 5.63
CA TYR A 225 -4.01 26.30 5.00
C TYR A 225 -4.99 25.78 6.06
N PRO A 226 -6.29 25.87 5.78
CA PRO A 226 -7.32 25.50 6.74
C PRO A 226 -7.42 23.99 6.89
N CYS A 227 -7.73 23.54 8.12
CA CYS A 227 -7.95 22.14 8.42
C CYS A 227 -8.75 21.98 9.73
N HIS A 228 -9.17 20.76 10.00
CA HIS A 228 -9.68 20.33 11.28
C HIS A 228 -8.60 19.56 12.04
N LEU A 229 -8.37 19.89 13.31
CA LEU A 229 -7.35 19.26 14.13
C LEU A 229 -7.96 18.28 15.12
N TYR A 230 -7.31 17.12 15.26
CA TYR A 230 -7.66 16.07 16.18
C TYR A 230 -6.41 15.61 16.93
N LEU A 231 -6.57 15.31 18.22
CA LEU A 231 -5.46 14.92 19.10
C LEU A 231 -5.76 13.59 19.79
N TYR A 232 -4.76 12.70 19.83
CA TYR A 232 -4.89 11.37 20.42
C TYR A 232 -3.57 10.92 21.02
N LYS A 233 -3.62 10.29 22.19
CA LYS A 233 -2.47 9.65 22.81
C LYS A 233 -2.67 8.13 22.86
N LYS A 234 -1.89 7.43 22.03
CA LYS A 234 -1.95 5.96 22.03
C LYS A 234 -1.54 5.43 23.41
N PRO A 235 -2.27 4.46 24.00
CA PRO A 235 -1.84 3.78 25.21
C PRO A 235 -0.45 3.19 25.02
N LYS A 236 0.39 3.24 26.06
CA LYS A 236 1.71 2.60 26.03
C LYS A 236 1.51 1.10 25.80
N GLN A 237 1.98 0.61 24.66
CA GLN A 237 2.10 -0.82 24.46
C GLN A 237 3.48 -1.24 24.98
N TYR A 238 3.52 -2.09 25.99
CA TYR A 238 4.74 -2.72 26.47
C TYR A 238 5.23 -3.72 25.38
N ARG A 239 5.87 -3.21 24.34
CA ARG A 239 6.61 -4.07 23.42
C ARG A 239 7.95 -4.37 24.09
N LYS A 240 8.23 -5.64 24.39
CA LYS A 240 9.58 -6.08 24.73
C LYS A 240 10.49 -5.63 23.58
N ALA A 241 11.48 -4.78 23.90
CA ALA A 241 12.46 -4.35 22.92
C ALA A 241 13.15 -5.60 22.38
N ASN A 242 13.02 -5.88 21.08
CA ASN A 242 13.78 -6.93 20.44
C ASN A 242 15.26 -6.53 20.50
N ARG A 243 16.04 -7.22 21.32
CA ARG A 243 17.49 -6.98 21.50
C ARG A 243 18.30 -7.00 20.20
N SER A 244 17.77 -7.62 19.13
CA SER A 244 18.43 -7.67 17.82
C SER A 244 18.50 -6.34 17.06
N VAL A 245 17.63 -5.35 17.39
CA VAL A 245 17.67 -4.02 16.76
C VAL A 245 18.70 -3.09 17.45
N LEU A 246 19.11 -3.40 18.68
CA LEU A 246 20.04 -2.58 19.47
C LEU A 246 21.50 -2.68 19.02
N HIS A 247 21.86 -3.66 18.18
CA HIS A 247 23.25 -3.85 17.74
C HIS A 247 23.67 -3.01 16.53
N TYR A 248 22.74 -2.38 15.80
CA TYR A 248 23.05 -1.64 14.56
C TYR A 248 23.04 -0.11 14.65
N THR A 249 22.67 0.46 15.80
CA THR A 249 22.72 1.93 15.97
C THR A 249 23.53 2.30 17.19
N LYS A 250 24.84 2.39 17.02
CA LYS A 250 25.69 3.14 17.94
C LYS A 250 25.35 4.64 17.80
N HIS A 251 24.99 5.25 18.93
CA HIS A 251 24.95 6.68 19.25
C HIS A 251 23.76 7.54 18.83
N SER A 252 23.21 8.25 19.83
CA SER A 252 22.39 9.47 19.82
C SER A 252 20.99 9.45 19.19
N ASN A 253 20.69 8.60 18.21
CA ASN A 253 19.37 8.57 17.58
C ASN A 253 18.33 7.67 18.28
N CYS A 254 18.74 6.81 19.21
CA CYS A 254 17.85 5.85 19.86
C CYS A 254 16.83 6.54 20.78
N ASP A 255 17.26 7.54 21.55
CA ASP A 255 16.39 8.31 22.45
C ASP A 255 15.43 9.22 21.69
N VAL A 256 15.89 9.78 20.55
CA VAL A 256 15.03 10.55 19.65
C VAL A 256 13.98 9.67 19.01
N PHE A 257 14.35 8.45 18.57
CA PHE A 257 13.41 7.48 18.01
C PHE A 257 12.39 6.98 19.05
N GLN A 258 12.82 6.69 20.29
CA GLN A 258 11.91 6.26 21.35
C GLN A 258 10.96 7.38 21.77
N LYS A 259 11.45 8.61 21.94
CA LYS A 259 10.60 9.79 22.16
C LYS A 259 9.61 10.00 21.03
N GLN A 260 10.04 9.80 19.81
CA GLN A 260 9.19 9.93 18.62
C GLN A 260 8.05 8.91 18.55
N GLN A 261 8.21 7.70 19.11
CA GLN A 261 7.14 6.69 19.16
C GLN A 261 6.08 6.99 20.23
N THR A 262 6.43 7.75 21.27
CA THR A 262 5.54 8.12 22.37
C THR A 262 4.78 9.42 22.13
N ASP A 263 5.15 10.21 21.10
CA ASP A 263 4.48 11.45 20.76
C ASP A 263 2.99 11.25 20.46
N PRO A 264 2.12 12.11 20.97
CA PRO A 264 0.71 12.12 20.62
C PRO A 264 0.51 12.22 19.10
N TRP A 265 -0.60 11.69 18.63
CA TRP A 265 -1.00 11.85 17.24
C TRP A 265 -1.81 13.14 17.10
N LEU A 266 -1.20 14.16 16.56
CA LEU A 266 -1.90 15.32 16.04
C LEU A 266 -2.26 15.05 14.59
N ILE A 267 -3.54 14.92 14.31
CA ILE A 267 -4.06 14.61 12.97
C ILE A 267 -4.73 15.85 12.43
N ALA A 268 -4.42 16.19 11.19
CA ALA A 268 -5.06 17.24 10.43
C ALA A 268 -5.79 16.67 9.23
N THR A 269 -6.92 17.27 8.86
CA THR A 269 -7.74 16.83 7.73
C THR A 269 -8.63 17.95 7.21
N ASN A 270 -9.06 17.86 5.94
CA ASN A 270 -10.14 18.69 5.36
C ASN A 270 -11.52 18.02 5.42
N LEU A 271 -11.63 16.85 6.07
CA LEU A 271 -12.92 16.18 6.28
C LEU A 271 -13.77 16.96 7.29
N SER A 272 -15.06 17.21 6.96
CA SER A 272 -15.98 17.90 7.86
C SER A 272 -16.23 17.11 9.15
N PRO A 273 -16.15 17.73 10.35
CA PRO A 273 -16.43 17.07 11.61
C PRO A 273 -17.89 16.65 11.76
N GLU A 274 -18.82 17.23 10.99
CA GLU A 274 -20.25 16.87 10.96
C GLU A 274 -20.46 15.44 10.45
N HIS A 275 -19.66 15.03 9.45
CA HIS A 275 -19.75 13.71 8.83
C HIS A 275 -18.71 12.73 9.37
N TYR A 276 -17.60 13.24 9.94
CA TYR A 276 -16.46 12.45 10.41
C TYR A 276 -16.17 12.72 11.88
N SER A 277 -16.84 11.98 12.76
CA SER A 277 -16.60 12.05 14.20
C SER A 277 -15.15 11.70 14.56
N PRO A 278 -14.63 12.12 15.72
CA PRO A 278 -13.28 11.78 16.18
C PRO A 278 -13.01 10.27 16.14
N LYS A 279 -13.99 9.44 16.46
CA LYS A 279 -13.89 7.97 16.39
C LYS A 279 -13.70 7.47 14.95
N LYS A 280 -14.39 8.07 13.97
CA LYS A 280 -14.21 7.75 12.53
C LYS A 280 -12.81 8.16 12.04
N ILE A 281 -12.36 9.37 12.37
CA ILE A 281 -11.01 9.86 12.02
C ILE A 281 -9.93 8.92 12.58
N MET A 282 -10.07 8.51 13.85
CA MET A 282 -9.16 7.56 14.47
C MET A 282 -9.15 6.22 13.75
N ARG A 283 -10.32 5.69 13.39
CA ARG A 283 -10.47 4.42 12.67
C ARG A 283 -9.81 4.48 11.29
N ILE A 284 -10.00 5.58 10.55
CA ILE A 284 -9.38 5.77 9.24
C ILE A 284 -7.86 5.85 9.39
N TYR A 285 -7.35 6.69 10.31
CA TYR A 285 -5.91 6.87 10.47
C TYR A 285 -5.19 5.62 10.96
N SER A 286 -5.81 4.83 11.82
CA SER A 286 -5.22 3.58 12.34
C SER A 286 -4.94 2.55 11.23
N LYS A 287 -5.68 2.61 10.11
CA LYS A 287 -5.46 1.75 8.95
C LYS A 287 -4.15 2.05 8.21
N ARG A 288 -3.51 3.21 8.46
CA ARG A 288 -2.24 3.59 7.84
C ARG A 288 -1.16 2.51 7.97
N MET A 289 -1.15 1.77 9.07
CA MET A 289 -0.17 0.69 9.27
C MET A 289 -0.22 -0.40 8.19
N GLN A 290 -1.35 -0.56 7.48
CA GLN A 290 -1.49 -1.57 6.44
C GLN A 290 -0.52 -1.36 5.28
N ILE A 291 -0.11 -0.12 4.97
CA ILE A 291 0.88 0.12 3.90
C ILE A 291 2.29 -0.28 4.33
N GLU A 292 2.64 -0.10 5.60
CA GLU A 292 3.92 -0.55 6.16
C GLU A 292 4.03 -2.08 6.12
N GLU A 293 2.94 -2.77 6.46
CA GLU A 293 2.84 -4.23 6.34
C GLU A 293 2.93 -4.69 4.87
N ALA A 294 2.27 -3.97 3.94
CA ALA A 294 2.36 -4.27 2.51
C ALA A 294 3.77 -4.01 1.93
N PHE A 295 4.52 -3.04 2.46
CA PHE A 295 5.93 -2.86 2.12
C PHE A 295 6.80 -4.00 2.65
N ARG A 296 6.51 -4.48 3.86
CA ARG A 296 7.20 -5.65 4.42
C ARG A 296 6.96 -6.89 3.55
N ASP A 297 5.72 -7.12 3.14
CA ASP A 297 5.35 -8.24 2.27
C ASP A 297 6.00 -8.14 0.87
N LEU A 298 6.28 -6.93 0.38
CA LEU A 298 7.03 -6.72 -0.87
C LEU A 298 8.53 -6.99 -0.71
N LYS A 299 9.13 -6.49 0.38
CA LYS A 299 10.58 -6.42 0.56
C LYS A 299 11.19 -7.69 1.13
N SER A 300 10.52 -8.31 2.11
CA SER A 300 11.07 -9.45 2.86
C SER A 300 11.32 -10.64 1.95
N ASP A 301 12.52 -11.21 2.03
CA ASP A 301 12.89 -12.48 1.42
C ASP A 301 12.36 -13.68 2.22
N LYS A 302 12.11 -13.50 3.52
CA LYS A 302 11.63 -14.55 4.41
C LYS A 302 10.10 -14.70 4.40
N PHE A 303 9.35 -13.62 4.30
CA PHE A 303 7.89 -13.60 4.47
C PHE A 303 7.14 -12.96 3.29
N GLY A 304 7.83 -12.50 2.27
CA GLY A 304 7.28 -11.76 1.16
C GLY A 304 7.93 -12.10 -0.17
N PHE A 305 7.90 -11.13 -1.08
CA PHE A 305 8.40 -11.30 -2.45
C PHE A 305 9.92 -11.10 -2.62
N GLY A 306 10.64 -10.66 -1.60
CA GLY A 306 12.10 -10.56 -1.64
C GLY A 306 12.63 -9.48 -2.60
N LEU A 307 11.94 -8.34 -2.75
CA LEU A 307 12.43 -7.28 -3.64
C LEU A 307 13.83 -6.77 -3.26
N THR A 308 14.20 -6.82 -1.98
CA THR A 308 15.51 -6.35 -1.47
C THR A 308 16.70 -7.13 -2.03
N ILE A 309 16.50 -8.39 -2.44
CA ILE A 309 17.55 -9.19 -3.09
C ILE A 309 17.65 -8.97 -4.60
N SER A 310 16.79 -8.12 -5.17
CA SER A 310 16.86 -7.78 -6.60
C SER A 310 18.10 -6.93 -6.88
N ARG A 311 18.84 -7.31 -7.93
CA ARG A 311 20.00 -6.56 -8.40
C ARG A 311 19.67 -5.57 -9.53
N SER A 312 18.39 -5.37 -9.81
CA SER A 312 17.95 -4.39 -10.82
C SER A 312 18.14 -2.96 -10.29
N LYS A 313 18.79 -2.10 -11.09
CA LYS A 313 19.11 -0.71 -10.72
C LYS A 313 18.33 0.32 -11.53
N GLN A 314 17.81 -0.06 -12.70
CA GLN A 314 17.07 0.82 -13.57
C GLN A 314 15.62 0.96 -13.10
N THR A 315 15.13 2.19 -13.02
CA THR A 315 13.77 2.51 -12.52
C THR A 315 12.68 1.80 -13.31
N ASP A 316 12.79 1.72 -14.64
CA ASP A 316 11.76 1.09 -15.48
C ASP A 316 11.69 -0.43 -15.28
N ARG A 317 12.85 -1.07 -15.10
CA ARG A 317 12.90 -2.51 -14.78
C ARG A 317 12.29 -2.80 -13.42
N LEU A 318 12.61 -1.99 -12.41
CA LEU A 318 12.04 -2.11 -11.07
C LEU A 318 10.54 -1.81 -11.07
N ASN A 319 10.10 -0.81 -11.82
CA ASN A 319 8.69 -0.50 -11.99
C ASN A 319 7.91 -1.67 -12.62
N THR A 320 8.55 -2.44 -13.51
CA THR A 320 7.94 -3.65 -14.08
C THR A 320 7.90 -4.80 -13.06
N LEU A 321 8.94 -4.97 -12.23
CA LEU A 321 8.91 -5.92 -11.13
C LEU A 321 7.81 -5.57 -10.11
N LEU A 322 7.62 -4.29 -9.80
CA LEU A 322 6.51 -3.83 -8.94
C LEU A 322 5.15 -4.16 -9.57
N LEU A 323 4.98 -3.98 -10.86
CA LEU A 323 3.75 -4.37 -11.56
C LEU A 323 3.48 -5.87 -11.42
N ILE A 324 4.51 -6.72 -11.58
CA ILE A 324 4.39 -8.18 -11.37
C ILE A 324 3.94 -8.46 -9.92
N ALA A 325 4.52 -7.79 -8.93
CA ALA A 325 4.16 -7.94 -7.53
C ALA A 325 2.72 -7.45 -7.24
N ALA A 326 2.29 -6.33 -7.84
CA ALA A 326 0.92 -5.82 -7.68
C ALA A 326 -0.13 -6.80 -8.24
N LEU A 327 0.13 -7.39 -9.42
CA LEU A 327 -0.73 -8.41 -10.02
C LEU A 327 -0.74 -9.70 -9.20
N ALA A 328 0.42 -10.12 -8.68
CA ALA A 328 0.51 -11.27 -7.77
C ALA A 328 -0.30 -11.00 -6.49
N THR A 329 -0.20 -9.81 -5.93
CA THR A 329 -0.97 -9.42 -4.73
C THR A 329 -2.48 -9.50 -4.99
N LEU A 330 -2.98 -9.06 -6.15
CA LEU A 330 -4.39 -9.23 -6.51
C LEU A 330 -4.80 -10.71 -6.55
N CYS A 331 -3.97 -11.57 -7.15
CA CYS A 331 -4.22 -13.02 -7.16
C CYS A 331 -4.23 -13.61 -5.74
N LEU A 332 -3.32 -13.16 -4.86
CA LEU A 332 -3.30 -13.59 -3.45
C LEU A 332 -4.56 -13.16 -2.71
N TRP A 333 -5.07 -11.96 -2.97
CA TRP A 333 -6.34 -11.54 -2.39
C TRP A 333 -7.51 -12.40 -2.87
N CYS A 334 -7.57 -12.71 -4.17
CA CYS A 334 -8.60 -13.58 -4.73
C CYS A 334 -8.59 -14.98 -4.09
N VAL A 335 -7.42 -15.64 -4.10
CA VAL A 335 -7.28 -17.00 -3.54
C VAL A 335 -7.48 -17.02 -2.03
N GLY A 336 -6.91 -16.07 -1.30
CA GLY A 336 -7.01 -16.03 0.16
C GLY A 336 -8.41 -15.68 0.64
N PHE A 337 -9.14 -14.85 -0.10
CA PHE A 337 -10.53 -14.56 0.18
C PHE A 337 -11.40 -15.82 0.02
N TYR A 338 -11.24 -16.54 -1.09
CA TYR A 338 -11.87 -17.85 -1.29
C TYR A 338 -11.52 -18.84 -0.17
N ALA A 339 -10.23 -18.99 0.14
CA ALA A 339 -9.77 -19.89 1.20
C ALA A 339 -10.39 -19.55 2.56
N ARG A 340 -10.58 -18.24 2.83
CA ARG A 340 -11.26 -17.79 4.06
C ARG A 340 -12.76 -18.12 4.05
N GLN A 341 -13.45 -17.99 2.91
CA GLN A 341 -14.85 -18.41 2.76
C GLN A 341 -15.02 -19.91 3.02
N GLN A 342 -14.03 -20.74 2.60
CA GLN A 342 -14.02 -22.19 2.86
C GLN A 342 -13.61 -22.56 4.29
N GLY A 343 -13.24 -21.61 5.14
CA GLY A 343 -12.79 -21.87 6.51
C GLY A 343 -11.37 -22.48 6.60
N TRP A 344 -10.60 -22.48 5.51
CA TRP A 344 -9.28 -23.12 5.45
C TRP A 344 -8.21 -22.45 6.32
N GLN A 345 -8.41 -21.22 6.78
CA GLN A 345 -7.50 -20.57 7.74
C GLN A 345 -7.29 -21.41 9.00
N ARG A 346 -8.31 -22.19 9.41
CA ARG A 346 -8.24 -23.05 10.60
C ARG A 346 -7.20 -24.18 10.45
N HIS A 347 -6.89 -24.59 9.23
CA HIS A 347 -5.90 -25.62 8.95
C HIS A 347 -4.45 -25.11 9.12
N PHE A 348 -4.24 -23.79 9.19
CA PHE A 348 -2.92 -23.16 9.20
C PHE A 348 -2.63 -22.35 10.46
N GLN A 349 -3.60 -22.20 11.36
CA GLN A 349 -3.39 -21.49 12.62
C GLN A 349 -3.35 -22.48 13.81
N ALA A 350 -2.72 -22.05 14.91
CA ALA A 350 -2.64 -22.89 16.10
C ALA A 350 -4.02 -23.18 16.70
N ASN A 351 -4.23 -24.40 17.18
CA ASN A 351 -5.50 -24.86 17.78
C ASN A 351 -5.92 -24.06 19.03
N THR A 352 -4.98 -23.36 19.66
CA THR A 352 -5.23 -22.47 20.82
C THR A 352 -5.96 -21.19 20.45
N VAL A 353 -6.01 -20.83 19.13
CA VAL A 353 -6.66 -19.61 18.63
C VAL A 353 -7.87 -20.01 17.80
N ARG A 354 -9.04 -20.09 18.44
CA ARG A 354 -10.29 -20.55 17.79
C ARG A 354 -11.16 -19.41 17.25
N ASP A 355 -11.18 -18.27 17.93
CA ASP A 355 -12.17 -17.21 17.72
C ASP A 355 -11.64 -16.04 16.87
N GLN A 356 -10.39 -16.10 16.42
CA GLN A 356 -9.76 -15.02 15.65
C GLN A 356 -9.07 -15.54 14.40
N ASN A 357 -9.17 -14.77 13.32
CA ASN A 357 -8.38 -14.97 12.12
C ASN A 357 -7.00 -14.32 12.32
N VAL A 358 -5.97 -15.10 12.62
CA VAL A 358 -4.61 -14.60 12.85
C VAL A 358 -3.79 -14.45 11.57
N LEU A 359 -4.18 -15.17 10.51
CA LEU A 359 -3.49 -15.12 9.22
C LEU A 359 -4.06 -14.01 8.34
N SER A 360 -3.19 -13.21 7.74
CA SER A 360 -3.61 -12.28 6.68
C SER A 360 -4.10 -13.06 5.44
N ILE A 361 -5.05 -12.47 4.71
CA ILE A 361 -5.59 -13.08 3.48
C ILE A 361 -4.48 -13.41 2.47
N PRO A 362 -3.51 -12.52 2.15
CA PRO A 362 -2.43 -12.87 1.23
C PRO A 362 -1.52 -14.00 1.74
N PHE A 363 -1.24 -14.05 3.05
CA PHE A 363 -0.43 -15.13 3.62
C PHE A 363 -1.15 -16.48 3.56
N LEU A 364 -2.46 -16.52 3.88
CA LEU A 364 -3.28 -17.72 3.72
C LEU A 364 -3.26 -18.21 2.27
N ALA A 365 -3.37 -17.29 1.30
CA ALA A 365 -3.29 -17.62 -0.12
C ALA A 365 -1.98 -18.32 -0.49
N LEU A 366 -0.84 -17.82 -0.01
CA LEU A 366 0.47 -18.44 -0.26
C LEU A 366 0.52 -19.87 0.30
N GLN A 367 -0.05 -20.10 1.49
CA GLN A 367 -0.10 -21.45 2.07
C GLN A 367 -0.94 -22.42 1.24
N VAL A 368 -2.07 -21.94 0.71
CA VAL A 368 -3.01 -22.74 -0.09
C VAL A 368 -2.46 -23.01 -1.50
N ILE A 369 -1.87 -22.02 -2.15
CA ILE A 369 -1.34 -22.15 -3.52
C ILE A 369 -0.23 -23.19 -3.61
N GLN A 370 0.60 -23.31 -2.60
CA GLN A 370 1.75 -24.21 -2.57
C GLN A 370 1.40 -25.66 -2.24
N ARG A 371 0.13 -25.96 -1.93
CA ARG A 371 -0.32 -27.30 -1.51
C ARG A 371 -1.32 -27.89 -2.48
N PRO A 372 -1.07 -29.08 -3.04
CA PRO A 372 -1.94 -29.72 -4.02
C PRO A 372 -3.31 -30.15 -3.46
N ASP A 373 -3.40 -30.32 -2.14
CA ASP A 373 -4.62 -30.79 -1.46
C ASP A 373 -5.75 -29.76 -1.52
N TYR A 374 -5.42 -28.47 -1.68
CA TYR A 374 -6.40 -27.39 -1.78
C TYR A 374 -6.79 -27.13 -3.23
N GLN A 375 -7.75 -27.88 -3.70
CA GLN A 375 -8.26 -27.72 -5.05
C GLN A 375 -9.33 -26.64 -5.12
N MET A 376 -9.23 -25.75 -6.11
CA MET A 376 -10.16 -24.67 -6.38
C MET A 376 -10.63 -24.76 -7.81
N ARG A 377 -11.92 -24.81 -8.08
CA ARG A 377 -12.44 -24.75 -9.44
C ARG A 377 -12.41 -23.30 -9.97
N LEU A 378 -12.32 -23.15 -11.29
CA LEU A 378 -12.19 -21.80 -11.87
C LEU A 378 -13.41 -20.92 -11.57
N TYR A 379 -14.61 -21.46 -11.70
CA TYR A 379 -15.85 -20.72 -11.45
C TYR A 379 -16.01 -20.31 -9.99
N GLU A 380 -15.52 -21.12 -9.04
CA GLU A 380 -15.51 -20.80 -7.61
C GLU A 380 -14.61 -19.60 -7.31
N LEU A 381 -13.41 -19.55 -7.93
CA LEU A 381 -12.53 -18.40 -7.81
C LEU A 381 -13.08 -17.16 -8.48
N GLU A 382 -13.78 -17.29 -9.61
CA GLU A 382 -14.44 -16.15 -10.27
C GLU A 382 -15.56 -15.59 -9.39
N SER A 383 -16.38 -16.46 -8.77
CA SER A 383 -17.40 -16.05 -7.80
C SER A 383 -16.79 -15.39 -6.58
N ALA A 384 -15.79 -16.02 -5.97
CA ALA A 384 -15.11 -15.45 -4.80
C ALA A 384 -14.39 -14.12 -5.12
N PHE A 385 -13.88 -13.95 -6.34
CA PHE A 385 -13.32 -12.68 -6.77
C PHE A 385 -14.38 -11.59 -6.85
N TYR A 386 -15.57 -11.91 -7.37
CA TYR A 386 -16.69 -10.98 -7.39
C TYR A 386 -17.11 -10.58 -5.97
N ASP A 387 -17.27 -11.54 -5.07
CA ASP A 387 -17.60 -11.30 -3.66
C ASP A 387 -16.52 -10.47 -2.96
N PHE A 388 -15.24 -10.73 -3.26
CA PHE A 388 -14.13 -9.91 -2.78
C PHE A 388 -14.28 -8.46 -3.21
N ILE A 389 -14.56 -8.20 -4.49
CA ILE A 389 -14.76 -6.83 -5.00
C ILE A 389 -15.93 -6.14 -4.29
N LEU A 390 -17.05 -6.83 -4.07
CA LEU A 390 -18.19 -6.29 -3.32
C LEU A 390 -17.83 -5.99 -1.86
N SER A 391 -17.00 -6.82 -1.24
CA SER A 391 -16.54 -6.64 0.14
C SER A 391 -15.66 -5.40 0.34
N ILE A 392 -15.00 -4.89 -0.70
CA ILE A 392 -14.11 -3.73 -0.62
C ILE A 392 -14.85 -2.50 -0.06
N ALA A 393 -16.11 -2.31 -0.44
CA ALA A 393 -16.93 -1.21 0.06
C ALA A 393 -17.07 -1.25 1.59
N GLN A 394 -17.12 -2.44 2.21
CA GLN A 394 -17.23 -2.59 3.67
C GLN A 394 -15.97 -2.13 4.39
N TYR A 395 -14.77 -2.42 3.85
CA TYR A 395 -13.49 -1.98 4.43
C TYR A 395 -13.28 -0.47 4.30
N ASN A 396 -13.96 0.16 3.34
CA ASN A 396 -13.86 1.59 3.02
C ASN A 396 -15.04 2.41 3.54
N LYS A 397 -16.00 1.82 4.27
CA LYS A 397 -17.03 2.57 5.00
C LYS A 397 -16.35 3.44 6.06
N SER A 398 -16.31 4.72 5.82
CA SER A 398 -15.76 5.76 6.69
C SER A 398 -16.86 6.40 7.57
#